data_ba2d77740e71c889fb14eb593eae9341
#
_entry.id   ba2d77740e71c889fb14eb593eae9341
#
_cell.length_a   1.000
_cell.length_b   1.000
_cell.length_c   1.000
_cell.angle_alpha   90.00
_cell.angle_beta   90.00
_cell.angle_gamma   90.00
#
_symmetry.space_group_name_H-M   'P 1'
#
loop_
_entity.id
_entity.type
_entity.pdbx_description
1 polymer ?
#
loop_
_entity_poly.entity_id
_entity_poly.type
_entity_poly.pdbx_seq_one_letter_code
_entity_poly.pdbx_strand_id
1 'polypeptide(L)'
;MKKTNALRLTQAAMIAAIYVVLTYFISAFGLANGAIQVRISEALTILPIFTPAAIPGLFVGCLLSNILTGCMALDVVFGSLATLIGAVGTYLLRKTKFVFTLPPVIANTIIVPLVLRNVYGLEDAVWYLMLTVGIGEVISICILGIDRKSVV
;
A
#
# COMPACT_ATOMS: atom_id res chain seq x y z
N MET A 1 1.22 -6.94 30.21
CA MET A 1 1.49 -5.81 29.29
C MET A 1 2.69 -6.05 28.37
N LYS A 2 3.84 -6.59 28.83
CA LYS A 2 5.03 -6.81 27.98
C LYS A 2 4.83 -7.82 26.83
N LYS A 3 4.11 -8.94 27.05
CA LYS A 3 3.86 -9.98 26.02
C LYS A 3 3.04 -9.48 24.82
N THR A 4 2.04 -8.65 25.06
CA THR A 4 1.16 -8.08 24.00
C THR A 4 1.91 -7.07 23.11
N ASN A 5 2.84 -6.32 23.67
CA ASN A 5 3.63 -5.36 22.90
C ASN A 5 4.68 -6.08 22.03
N ALA A 6 5.33 -7.12 22.56
CA ALA A 6 6.25 -7.95 21.78
C ALA A 6 5.55 -8.63 20.60
N LEU A 7 4.36 -9.19 20.82
CA LEU A 7 3.55 -9.80 19.76
C LEU A 7 3.19 -8.81 18.65
N ARG A 8 2.74 -7.61 19.03
CA ARG A 8 2.42 -6.55 18.04
C ARG A 8 3.64 -6.10 17.26
N LEU A 9 4.79 -5.98 17.92
CA LEU A 9 6.03 -5.63 17.24
C LEU A 9 6.45 -6.72 16.25
N THR A 10 6.36 -7.98 16.64
CA THR A 10 6.66 -9.11 15.74
C THR A 10 5.71 -9.15 14.54
N GLN A 11 4.41 -8.94 14.76
CA GLN A 11 3.43 -8.87 13.67
C GLN A 11 3.75 -7.72 12.72
N ALA A 12 4.05 -6.52 13.23
CA ALA A 12 4.43 -5.37 12.42
C ALA A 12 5.69 -5.66 11.58
N ALA A 13 6.71 -6.26 12.19
CA ALA A 13 7.95 -6.63 11.51
C ALA A 13 7.72 -7.66 10.40
N MET A 14 6.89 -8.68 10.65
CA MET A 14 6.54 -9.67 9.63
C MET A 14 5.77 -9.05 8.46
N ILE A 15 4.81 -8.18 8.73
CA ILE A 15 4.05 -7.47 7.69
C ILE A 15 4.97 -6.59 6.87
N ALA A 16 5.87 -5.86 7.50
CA ALA A 16 6.87 -5.04 6.81
C ALA A 16 7.78 -5.90 5.91
N ALA A 17 8.26 -7.03 6.41
CA ALA A 17 9.10 -7.95 5.64
C ALA A 17 8.35 -8.52 4.41
N ILE A 18 7.11 -8.96 4.57
CA ILE A 18 6.28 -9.46 3.46
C ILE A 18 6.05 -8.33 2.43
N TYR A 19 5.75 -7.12 2.89
CA TYR A 19 5.58 -5.97 2.00
C TYR A 19 6.82 -5.71 1.16
N VAL A 20 8.00 -5.67 1.78
CA VAL A 20 9.28 -5.47 1.10
C VAL A 20 9.55 -6.57 0.08
N VAL A 21 9.37 -7.83 0.46
CA VAL A 21 9.59 -8.99 -0.44
C VAL A 21 8.67 -8.92 -1.65
N LEU A 22 7.38 -8.65 -1.46
CA LEU A 22 6.41 -8.54 -2.55
C LEU A 22 6.76 -7.38 -3.48
N THR A 23 7.10 -6.22 -2.93
CA THR A 23 7.46 -5.04 -3.75
C THR A 23 8.75 -5.31 -4.54
N TYR A 24 9.75 -5.88 -3.90
CA TYR A 24 11.02 -6.21 -4.55
C TYR A 24 10.83 -7.25 -5.66
N PHE A 25 10.03 -8.27 -5.42
CA PHE A 25 9.70 -9.29 -6.41
C PHE A 25 9.03 -8.69 -7.65
N ILE A 26 8.01 -7.85 -7.46
CA ILE A 26 7.32 -7.18 -8.56
C ILE A 26 8.23 -6.19 -9.29
N SER A 27 9.10 -5.50 -8.57
CA SER A 27 10.10 -4.60 -9.14
C SER A 27 11.09 -5.35 -10.04
N ALA A 28 11.49 -6.57 -9.68
CA ALA A 28 12.38 -7.42 -10.49
C ALA A 28 11.76 -7.80 -11.84
N PHE A 29 10.43 -7.83 -11.95
CA PHE A 29 9.72 -8.04 -13.22
C PHE A 29 9.47 -6.73 -14.00
N GLY A 30 9.97 -5.59 -13.52
CA GLY A 30 9.78 -4.30 -14.17
C GLY A 30 8.35 -3.72 -14.07
N LEU A 31 7.49 -4.32 -13.25
CA LEU A 31 6.08 -3.92 -13.09
C LEU A 31 5.85 -2.87 -12.00
N ALA A 32 6.88 -2.58 -11.19
CA ALA A 32 6.76 -1.62 -10.09
C ALA A 32 7.15 -0.19 -10.50
N ASN A 33 7.81 -0.02 -11.65
CA ASN A 33 8.34 1.26 -12.10
C ASN A 33 7.75 1.63 -13.47
N GLY A 34 7.13 2.79 -13.56
CA GLY A 34 6.57 3.29 -14.81
C GLY A 34 5.15 3.85 -14.68
N ALA A 35 4.51 4.13 -15.79
CA ALA A 35 3.15 4.67 -15.84
C ALA A 35 2.08 3.69 -15.33
N ILE A 36 2.35 2.37 -15.40
CA ILE A 36 1.49 1.34 -14.83
C ILE A 36 2.25 0.70 -13.66
N GLN A 37 1.92 1.12 -12.44
CA GLN A 37 2.50 0.55 -11.22
C GLN A 37 1.53 -0.47 -10.63
N VAL A 38 1.83 -1.75 -10.79
CA VAL A 38 1.11 -2.82 -10.09
C VAL A 38 1.79 -3.04 -8.74
N ARG A 39 1.22 -2.50 -7.68
CA ARG A 39 1.72 -2.67 -6.31
C ARG A 39 0.93 -3.77 -5.60
N ILE A 40 1.27 -5.03 -5.85
CA ILE A 40 0.62 -6.16 -5.16
C ILE A 40 0.79 -6.05 -3.64
N SER A 41 1.89 -5.45 -3.16
CA SER A 41 2.10 -5.17 -1.74
C SER A 41 1.03 -4.26 -1.12
N GLU A 42 0.37 -3.40 -1.91
CA GLU A 42 -0.75 -2.57 -1.43
C GLU A 42 -1.99 -3.41 -1.07
N ALA A 43 -2.10 -4.62 -1.59
CA ALA A 43 -3.11 -5.57 -1.17
C ALA A 43 -3.04 -5.87 0.35
N LEU A 44 -1.86 -5.73 0.96
CA LEU A 44 -1.69 -5.86 2.41
C LEU A 44 -2.32 -4.72 3.22
N THR A 45 -2.72 -3.60 2.58
CA THR A 45 -3.42 -2.48 3.25
C THR A 45 -4.79 -2.86 3.81
N ILE A 46 -5.29 -4.06 3.51
CA ILE A 46 -6.47 -4.64 4.15
C ILE A 46 -6.18 -5.18 5.57
N LEU A 47 -4.92 -5.52 5.90
CA LEU A 47 -4.55 -6.14 7.18
C LEU A 47 -4.87 -5.32 8.45
N PRO A 48 -4.93 -3.97 8.42
CA PRO A 48 -5.37 -3.18 9.56
C PRO A 48 -6.76 -3.54 10.09
N ILE A 49 -7.61 -4.18 9.28
CA ILE A 49 -8.91 -4.68 9.74
C ILE A 49 -8.75 -5.71 10.85
N PHE A 50 -7.73 -6.57 10.74
CA PHE A 50 -7.49 -7.70 11.64
C PHE A 50 -6.57 -7.32 12.80
N THR A 51 -5.56 -6.49 12.55
CA THR A 51 -4.58 -6.11 13.57
C THR A 51 -4.10 -4.66 13.41
N PRO A 52 -4.13 -3.87 14.49
CA PRO A 52 -3.58 -2.51 14.45
C PRO A 52 -2.06 -2.49 14.25
N ALA A 53 -1.37 -3.61 14.49
CA ALA A 53 0.06 -3.74 14.23
C ALA A 53 0.40 -3.65 12.73
N ALA A 54 -0.59 -3.86 11.85
CA ALA A 54 -0.42 -3.70 10.42
C ALA A 54 -0.15 -2.23 10.00
N ILE A 55 -0.65 -1.26 10.75
CA ILE A 55 -0.45 0.16 10.42
C ILE A 55 1.04 0.52 10.40
N PRO A 56 1.81 0.36 11.49
CA PRO A 56 3.24 0.62 11.46
C PRO A 56 4.01 -0.36 10.55
N GLY A 57 3.56 -1.61 10.44
CA GLY A 57 4.17 -2.61 9.56
C GLY A 57 4.11 -2.21 8.09
N LEU A 58 2.98 -1.77 7.60
CA LEU A 58 2.79 -1.30 6.23
C LEU A 58 3.57 -0.01 5.94
N PHE A 59 3.55 0.94 6.88
CA PHE A 59 4.30 2.18 6.73
C PHE A 59 5.80 1.92 6.60
N VAL A 60 6.39 1.16 7.52
CA VAL A 60 7.81 0.79 7.50
C VAL A 60 8.13 -0.06 6.28
N GLY A 61 7.28 -1.02 5.94
CA GLY A 61 7.44 -1.86 4.76
C GLY A 61 7.46 -1.06 3.46
N CYS A 62 6.53 -0.12 3.29
CA CYS A 62 6.50 0.77 2.13
C CYS A 62 7.74 1.67 2.06
N LEU A 63 8.12 2.26 3.17
CA LEU A 63 9.30 3.12 3.27
C LEU A 63 10.57 2.36 2.89
N LEU A 64 10.80 1.20 3.48
CA LEU A 64 11.97 0.36 3.20
C LEU A 64 11.98 -0.15 1.76
N SER A 65 10.83 -0.60 1.24
CA SER A 65 10.75 -1.09 -0.13
C SER A 65 11.05 0.00 -1.15
N ASN A 66 10.53 1.21 -0.96
CA ASN A 66 10.81 2.33 -1.85
C ASN A 66 12.29 2.75 -1.83
N ILE A 67 12.95 2.69 -0.65
CA ILE A 67 14.39 2.92 -0.54
C ILE A 67 15.18 1.83 -1.28
N LEU A 68 14.83 0.57 -1.07
CA LEU A 68 15.54 -0.57 -1.66
C LEU A 68 15.35 -0.67 -3.18
N THR A 69 14.21 -0.23 -3.69
CA THR A 69 13.94 -0.19 -5.15
C THR A 69 14.49 1.05 -5.82
N GLY A 70 15.17 1.93 -5.07
CA GLY A 70 15.81 3.13 -5.62
C GLY A 70 14.85 4.23 -6.04
N CYS A 71 13.67 4.32 -5.41
CA CYS A 71 12.73 5.40 -5.66
C CYS A 71 13.30 6.77 -5.22
N MET A 72 12.86 7.85 -5.86
CA MET A 72 13.24 9.20 -5.46
C MET A 72 12.77 9.52 -4.04
N ALA A 73 13.52 10.35 -3.32
CA ALA A 73 13.25 10.68 -1.91
C ALA A 73 11.82 11.18 -1.64
N LEU A 74 11.26 11.97 -2.55
CA LEU A 74 9.88 12.46 -2.44
C LEU A 74 8.86 11.32 -2.61
N ASP A 75 9.12 10.35 -3.50
CA ASP A 75 8.28 9.17 -3.66
C ASP A 75 8.34 8.27 -2.41
N VAL A 76 9.52 8.12 -1.83
CA VAL A 76 9.70 7.39 -0.55
C VAL A 76 8.83 8.01 0.54
N VAL A 77 8.84 9.33 0.69
CA VAL A 77 8.08 10.05 1.73
C VAL A 77 6.58 10.03 1.45
N PHE A 78 6.17 10.51 0.28
CA PHE A 78 4.75 10.65 -0.05
C PHE A 78 4.06 9.32 -0.30
N GLY A 79 4.74 8.34 -0.91
CA GLY A 79 4.22 6.99 -1.07
C GLY A 79 3.99 6.29 0.27
N SER A 80 4.95 6.43 1.20
CA SER A 80 4.79 5.88 2.56
C SER A 80 3.68 6.58 3.35
N LEU A 81 3.51 7.90 3.18
CA LEU A 81 2.40 8.64 3.79
C LEU A 81 1.05 8.22 3.20
N ALA A 82 0.97 7.99 1.89
CA ALA A 82 -0.25 7.49 1.25
C ALA A 82 -0.66 6.13 1.81
N THR A 83 0.30 5.20 1.93
CA THR A 83 0.08 3.89 2.55
C THR A 83 -0.34 4.01 4.01
N LEU A 84 0.26 4.92 4.78
CA LEU A 84 -0.12 5.18 6.17
C LEU A 84 -1.56 5.70 6.28
N ILE A 85 -1.92 6.70 5.48
CA ILE A 85 -3.29 7.26 5.45
C ILE A 85 -4.29 6.17 5.06
N GLY A 86 -3.98 5.37 4.05
CA GLY A 86 -4.79 4.24 3.63
C GLY A 86 -4.98 3.22 4.76
N ALA A 87 -3.90 2.81 5.43
CA ALA A 87 -3.93 1.83 6.52
C ALA A 87 -4.73 2.33 7.74
N VAL A 88 -4.56 3.59 8.13
CA VAL A 88 -5.33 4.21 9.22
C VAL A 88 -6.81 4.30 8.84
N GLY A 89 -7.13 4.75 7.62
CA GLY A 89 -8.50 4.82 7.12
C GLY A 89 -9.17 3.45 7.09
N THR A 90 -8.48 2.42 6.62
CA THR A 90 -8.95 1.03 6.65
C THR A 90 -9.26 0.58 8.08
N TYR A 91 -8.38 0.88 9.03
CA TYR A 91 -8.60 0.53 10.44
C TYR A 91 -9.81 1.26 11.05
N LEU A 92 -9.99 2.54 10.75
CA LEU A 92 -11.13 3.32 11.26
C LEU A 92 -12.45 2.82 10.67
N LEU A 93 -12.45 2.45 9.39
CA LEU A 93 -13.64 1.98 8.68
C LEU A 93 -13.83 0.45 8.72
N ARG A 94 -13.06 -0.27 9.52
CA ARG A 94 -13.09 -1.76 9.63
C ARG A 94 -14.44 -2.37 9.94
N LYS A 95 -15.35 -1.59 10.55
CA LYS A 95 -16.71 -2.03 10.91
C LYS A 95 -17.72 -1.88 9.77
N THR A 96 -17.35 -1.20 8.68
CA THR A 96 -18.24 -0.94 7.56
C THR A 96 -18.02 -1.97 6.46
N LYS A 97 -19.12 -2.41 5.82
CA LYS A 97 -19.04 -3.34 4.69
C LYS A 97 -18.46 -2.61 3.47
N PHE A 98 -17.35 -3.11 2.93
CA PHE A 98 -16.66 -2.62 1.72
C PHE A 98 -16.08 -1.19 1.77
N VAL A 99 -16.57 -0.28 2.62
CA VAL A 99 -16.08 1.11 2.69
C VAL A 99 -14.63 1.18 3.20
N PHE A 100 -14.19 0.18 3.95
CA PHE A 100 -12.82 0.10 4.45
C PHE A 100 -11.75 -0.03 3.35
N THR A 101 -12.14 -0.40 2.13
CA THR A 101 -11.23 -0.50 0.97
C THR A 101 -11.00 0.84 0.26
N LEU A 102 -11.88 1.81 0.49
CA LEU A 102 -11.82 3.11 -0.18
C LEU A 102 -10.62 3.98 0.25
N PRO A 103 -10.25 4.08 1.55
CA PRO A 103 -9.16 4.94 1.97
C PRO A 103 -7.81 4.66 1.27
N PRO A 104 -7.32 3.41 1.16
CA PRO A 104 -6.07 3.15 0.45
C PRO A 104 -6.19 3.47 -1.05
N VAL A 105 -7.31 3.12 -1.68
CA VAL A 105 -7.54 3.42 -3.10
C VAL A 105 -7.52 4.93 -3.34
N ILE A 106 -8.26 5.70 -2.54
CA ILE A 106 -8.34 7.16 -2.70
C ILE A 106 -6.98 7.81 -2.42
N ALA A 107 -6.31 7.43 -1.32
CA ALA A 107 -5.01 8.00 -0.96
C ALA A 107 -3.97 7.76 -2.06
N ASN A 108 -3.84 6.53 -2.53
CA ASN A 108 -2.87 6.18 -3.58
C ASN A 108 -3.25 6.78 -4.93
N THR A 109 -4.52 6.76 -5.32
CA THR A 109 -4.98 7.33 -6.60
C THR A 109 -4.77 8.85 -6.68
N ILE A 110 -4.73 9.56 -5.57
CA ILE A 110 -4.47 11.01 -5.55
C ILE A 110 -2.98 11.31 -5.38
N ILE A 111 -2.34 10.71 -4.38
CA ILE A 111 -0.96 11.06 -3.99
C ILE A 111 0.05 10.54 -4.99
N VAL A 112 -0.05 9.27 -5.41
CA VAL A 112 0.94 8.64 -6.29
C VAL A 112 1.03 9.32 -7.66
N PRO A 113 -0.07 9.64 -8.37
CA PRO A 113 0.02 10.35 -9.66
C PRO A 113 0.61 11.75 -9.53
N LEU A 114 0.34 12.46 -8.44
CA LEU A 114 0.94 13.78 -8.19
C LEU A 114 2.45 13.68 -8.00
N VAL A 115 2.92 12.65 -7.31
CA VAL A 115 4.34 12.37 -7.16
C VAL A 115 4.96 12.00 -8.50
N LEU A 116 4.33 11.10 -9.26
CA LEU A 116 4.82 10.69 -10.58
C LEU A 116 4.97 11.88 -11.52
N ARG A 117 4.01 12.79 -11.55
CA ARG A 117 4.08 14.00 -12.37
C ARG A 117 5.20 14.94 -11.92
N ASN A 118 5.24 15.27 -10.62
CA ASN A 118 6.11 16.33 -10.10
C ASN A 118 7.56 15.86 -9.88
N VAL A 119 7.77 14.58 -9.60
CA VAL A 119 9.07 14.04 -9.22
C VAL A 119 9.76 13.35 -10.40
N TYR A 120 9.01 12.57 -11.16
CA TYR A 120 9.55 11.84 -12.32
C TYR A 120 9.36 12.57 -13.65
N GLY A 121 8.68 13.73 -13.64
CA GLY A 121 8.47 14.53 -14.84
C GLY A 121 7.64 13.82 -15.92
N LEU A 122 6.78 12.88 -15.52
CA LEU A 122 5.88 12.21 -16.45
C LEU A 122 4.83 13.22 -16.90
N GLU A 123 4.93 13.67 -18.17
CA GLU A 123 4.01 14.63 -18.78
C GLU A 123 2.66 14.00 -19.17
N ASP A 124 2.50 12.71 -18.92
CA ASP A 124 1.22 12.04 -19.12
C ASP A 124 0.11 12.73 -18.34
N ALA A 125 -1.08 12.77 -18.91
CA ALA A 125 -2.22 13.39 -18.26
C ALA A 125 -2.45 12.78 -16.88
N VAL A 126 -2.52 13.61 -15.85
CA VAL A 126 -2.69 13.17 -14.45
C VAL A 126 -3.90 12.22 -14.29
N TRP A 127 -4.96 12.45 -15.06
CA TRP A 127 -6.14 11.58 -15.06
C TRP A 127 -5.83 10.16 -15.55
N TYR A 128 -4.91 10.01 -16.51
CA TYR A 128 -4.47 8.70 -16.99
C TYR A 128 -3.68 7.96 -15.90
N LEU A 129 -2.76 8.64 -15.23
CA LEU A 129 -2.01 8.09 -14.09
C LEU A 129 -2.95 7.73 -12.92
N MET A 130 -3.95 8.57 -12.66
CA MET A 130 -4.98 8.25 -11.65
C MET A 130 -5.77 7.00 -12.00
N LEU A 131 -6.15 6.83 -13.27
CA LEU A 131 -6.86 5.63 -13.73
C LEU A 131 -6.00 4.38 -13.61
N THR A 132 -4.76 4.40 -14.06
CA THR A 132 -3.86 3.24 -14.01
C THR A 132 -3.55 2.81 -12.59
N VAL A 133 -3.25 3.76 -11.70
CA VAL A 133 -3.02 3.49 -10.26
C VAL A 133 -4.30 2.99 -9.61
N GLY A 134 -5.43 3.65 -9.86
CA GLY A 134 -6.73 3.25 -9.30
C GLY A 134 -7.16 1.84 -9.72
N ILE A 135 -6.97 1.48 -10.98
CA ILE A 135 -7.27 0.12 -11.48
C ILE A 135 -6.34 -0.90 -10.80
N GLY A 136 -5.04 -0.60 -10.68
CA GLY A 136 -4.07 -1.45 -10.00
C GLY A 136 -4.45 -1.70 -8.53
N GLU A 137 -4.88 -0.67 -7.82
CA GLU A 137 -5.35 -0.75 -6.44
C GLU A 137 -6.62 -1.62 -6.31
N VAL A 138 -7.62 -1.37 -7.17
CA VAL A 138 -8.88 -2.14 -7.17
C VAL A 138 -8.61 -3.61 -7.44
N ILE A 139 -7.76 -3.95 -8.41
CA ILE A 139 -7.37 -5.33 -8.70
C ILE A 139 -6.69 -5.96 -7.48
N SER A 140 -5.75 -5.26 -6.86
CA SER A 140 -5.03 -5.74 -5.68
C SER A 140 -5.97 -6.03 -4.50
N ILE A 141 -6.94 -5.15 -4.27
CA ILE A 141 -7.94 -5.30 -3.21
C ILE A 141 -8.94 -6.40 -3.53
N CYS A 142 -9.37 -6.55 -4.80
CA CYS A 142 -10.29 -7.60 -5.22
C CYS A 142 -9.68 -8.99 -5.04
N ILE A 143 -8.38 -9.17 -5.33
CA ILE A 143 -7.70 -10.45 -5.13
C ILE A 143 -7.77 -10.91 -3.67
N LEU A 144 -7.55 -10.00 -2.72
CA LEU A 144 -7.66 -10.32 -1.28
C LEU A 144 -9.09 -10.24 -0.73
N GLY A 145 -9.95 -9.41 -1.33
CA GLY A 145 -11.34 -9.26 -0.91
C GLY A 145 -12.22 -10.48 -1.22
N ILE A 146 -11.88 -11.24 -2.26
CA ILE A 146 -12.58 -12.48 -2.62
C ILE A 146 -12.31 -13.57 -1.61
N ASP A 147 -11.09 -13.63 -1.07
CA ASP A 147 -10.69 -14.64 -0.08
C ASP A 147 -11.41 -14.47 1.27
N ARG A 148 -11.87 -13.26 1.59
CA ARG A 148 -12.64 -12.99 2.82
C ARG A 148 -14.04 -13.60 2.82
N LYS A 149 -14.64 -13.84 1.66
CA LYS A 149 -15.95 -14.51 1.55
C LYS A 149 -15.87 -15.98 1.92
N SER A 150 -14.67 -16.56 1.90
CA SER A 150 -14.38 -17.94 2.26
C SER A 150 -14.15 -18.17 3.77
N VAL A 151 -13.96 -17.10 4.55
CA VAL A 151 -13.58 -17.17 5.98
C VAL A 151 -14.72 -16.73 6.93
N VAL A 152 -15.85 -16.29 6.42
CA VAL A 152 -17.08 -15.97 7.14
C VAL A 152 -18.21 -16.85 6.65
#